data_bb122e579d6aa140585cfb59518d5def
#
_entry.id   bb122e579d6aa140585cfb59518d5def
#
_cell.length_a   1.000
_cell.length_b   1.000
_cell.length_c   1.000
_cell.angle_alpha   90.00
_cell.angle_beta   90.00
_cell.angle_gamma   90.00
#
_symmetry.space_group_name_H-M   'P 1'
#
loop_
_entity.id
_entity.type
_entity.pdbx_description
1 polymer ?
#
loop_
_entity_poly.entity_id
_entity_poly.type
_entity_poly.pdbx_seq_one_letter_code
_entity_poly.pdbx_strand_id
1 'polypeptide(L)'
;WGTATQIIAKLETAREAGVDITADCYPYTYWNATIRVLFPNKDFTSMEGARYATTHLFDPSGSIMVRYKPNPEYAGKSISEIAAMRNESNEATLLYLIAAAEAYGKLHPEDDYIEAIMGKSMSDEDIIPFLTWTHTNVCSDGANGGHPRGYGAFTRVLGHYIREQQIMGLPTAINKMTALGAAHVGIKERGIIAPGYFADLVLLDPELVKDNADIENSKALSDGILMVWVNGEIVYQDKSATNRFPGVFLSK
;
A
#
# COMPACT_ATOMS: atom_id res chain seq x y z
N TRP A 1 -10.43 0.50 14.11
CA TRP A 1 -11.19 0.11 12.91
C TRP A 1 -12.61 0.67 12.97
N GLY A 2 -13.29 0.80 11.81
CA GLY A 2 -14.64 1.34 11.71
C GLY A 2 -14.73 2.87 11.84
N THR A 3 -13.63 3.59 11.64
CA THR A 3 -13.58 5.06 11.79
C THR A 3 -13.59 5.82 10.46
N ALA A 4 -13.50 5.13 9.33
CA ALA A 4 -13.40 5.76 8.01
C ALA A 4 -14.52 6.77 7.73
N THR A 5 -15.77 6.43 8.03
CA THR A 5 -16.91 7.33 7.83
C THR A 5 -16.79 8.63 8.63
N GLN A 6 -16.30 8.56 9.88
CA GLN A 6 -16.07 9.72 10.72
C GLN A 6 -14.95 10.61 10.19
N ILE A 7 -13.87 9.98 9.66
CA ILE A 7 -12.74 10.70 9.05
C ILE A 7 -13.22 11.40 7.77
N ILE A 8 -13.96 10.71 6.90
CA ILE A 8 -14.52 11.28 5.67
C ILE A 8 -15.43 12.47 5.99
N ALA A 9 -16.28 12.38 7.03
CA ALA A 9 -17.14 13.50 7.45
C ALA A 9 -16.30 14.74 7.84
N LYS A 10 -15.15 14.56 8.51
CA LYS A 10 -14.23 15.66 8.83
C LYS A 10 -13.59 16.24 7.57
N LEU A 11 -13.20 15.39 6.60
CA LEU A 11 -12.65 15.84 5.32
C LEU A 11 -13.69 16.66 4.53
N GLU A 12 -14.94 16.21 4.50
CA GLU A 12 -16.04 16.96 3.86
C GLU A 12 -16.28 18.31 4.55
N THR A 13 -16.31 18.36 5.88
CA THR A 13 -16.43 19.63 6.62
C THR A 13 -15.31 20.60 6.27
N ALA A 14 -14.08 20.11 6.11
CA ALA A 14 -12.95 20.94 5.70
C ALA A 14 -13.10 21.43 4.25
N ARG A 15 -13.61 20.59 3.35
CA ARG A 15 -13.88 20.97 1.95
C ARG A 15 -15.00 22.03 1.87
N GLU A 16 -16.07 21.87 2.64
CA GLU A 16 -17.16 22.88 2.76
C GLU A 16 -16.62 24.22 3.27
N ALA A 17 -15.60 24.21 4.12
CA ALA A 17 -14.90 25.41 4.58
C ALA A 17 -13.89 25.99 3.54
N GLY A 18 -13.82 25.41 2.32
CA GLY A 18 -12.98 25.89 1.22
C GLY A 18 -11.56 25.32 1.18
N VAL A 19 -11.27 24.31 2.00
CA VAL A 19 -9.95 23.62 1.94
C VAL A 19 -9.98 22.58 0.83
N ASP A 20 -9.06 22.66 -0.12
CA ASP A 20 -8.92 21.64 -1.18
C ASP A 20 -8.17 20.43 -0.63
N ILE A 21 -8.93 19.43 -0.17
CA ILE A 21 -8.42 18.17 0.37
C ILE A 21 -8.80 17.01 -0.53
N THR A 22 -7.82 16.18 -0.83
CA THR A 22 -7.98 14.88 -1.50
C THR A 22 -7.29 13.80 -0.66
N ALA A 23 -7.55 12.53 -0.97
CA ALA A 23 -6.89 11.41 -0.32
C ALA A 23 -6.37 10.42 -1.35
N ASP A 24 -5.35 9.66 -0.97
CA ASP A 24 -4.86 8.51 -1.69
C ASP A 24 -5.15 7.24 -0.87
N CYS A 25 -5.65 6.19 -1.52
CA CYS A 25 -5.96 4.93 -0.87
C CYS A 25 -5.47 3.75 -1.72
N TYR A 26 -4.76 2.81 -1.10
CA TYR A 26 -4.43 1.53 -1.70
C TYR A 26 -5.33 0.41 -1.14
N PRO A 27 -5.61 -0.64 -1.93
CA PRO A 27 -6.66 -1.61 -1.63
C PRO A 27 -6.16 -2.82 -0.82
N TYR A 28 -5.44 -2.61 0.27
CA TYR A 28 -4.93 -3.69 1.12
C TYR A 28 -5.13 -3.40 2.60
N THR A 29 -5.38 -4.46 3.38
CA THR A 29 -5.58 -4.38 4.84
C THR A 29 -4.27 -4.33 5.63
N TYR A 30 -3.15 -4.36 4.95
CA TYR A 30 -1.80 -4.30 5.49
C TYR A 30 -1.09 -3.03 5.06
N TRP A 31 -0.19 -2.54 5.92
CA TRP A 31 0.83 -1.55 5.58
C TRP A 31 2.23 -2.15 5.74
N ASN A 32 3.24 -1.53 5.16
CA ASN A 32 4.64 -1.94 5.32
C ASN A 32 5.47 -0.74 5.74
N ALA A 33 6.14 -0.85 6.89
CA ALA A 33 7.00 0.18 7.44
C ALA A 33 8.00 -0.42 8.45
N THR A 34 8.81 0.44 9.07
CA THR A 34 9.56 0.10 10.30
C THR A 34 8.60 -0.12 11.47
N ILE A 35 8.91 -1.06 12.37
CA ILE A 35 8.13 -1.28 13.61
C ILE A 35 8.06 -0.05 14.51
N ARG A 36 8.97 0.90 14.35
CA ARG A 36 9.03 2.16 15.12
C ARG A 36 7.84 3.09 14.87
N VAL A 37 7.12 2.96 13.74
CA VAL A 37 5.92 3.76 13.45
C VAL A 37 4.78 3.48 14.45
N LEU A 38 4.83 2.35 15.16
CA LEU A 38 3.87 1.98 16.20
C LEU A 38 4.03 2.80 17.50
N PHE A 39 5.05 3.65 17.58
CA PHE A 39 5.34 4.49 18.75
C PHE A 39 5.34 5.98 18.34
N PRO A 40 4.18 6.63 18.30
CA PRO A 40 4.08 8.01 17.82
C PRO A 40 4.89 9.01 18.65
N ASN A 41 5.06 8.73 19.96
CA ASN A 41 5.88 9.56 20.86
C ASN A 41 7.39 9.22 20.78
N LYS A 42 7.79 8.25 19.94
CA LYS A 42 9.18 7.78 19.80
C LYS A 42 9.83 7.29 21.10
N ASP A 43 9.03 6.94 22.11
CA ASP A 43 9.51 6.26 23.32
C ASP A 43 9.48 4.74 23.11
N PHE A 44 10.56 4.22 22.57
CA PHE A 44 10.73 2.80 22.24
C PHE A 44 11.02 1.90 23.46
N THR A 45 10.99 2.46 24.66
CA THR A 45 11.16 1.73 25.92
C THR A 45 9.85 1.61 26.72
N SER A 46 8.82 2.32 26.29
CA SER A 46 7.53 2.39 26.98
C SER A 46 6.72 1.08 26.84
N MET A 47 6.56 0.35 27.94
CA MET A 47 5.66 -0.81 27.98
C MET A 47 4.19 -0.41 27.78
N GLU A 48 3.79 0.78 28.23
CA GLU A 48 2.46 1.34 27.99
C GLU A 48 2.25 1.60 26.50
N GLY A 49 3.26 2.22 25.85
CA GLY A 49 3.26 2.43 24.39
C GLY A 49 3.17 1.11 23.62
N ALA A 50 3.93 0.10 24.02
CA ALA A 50 3.87 -1.23 23.41
C ALA A 50 2.48 -1.88 23.59
N ARG A 51 1.88 -1.77 24.78
CA ARG A 51 0.52 -2.28 25.04
C ARG A 51 -0.52 -1.55 24.21
N TYR A 52 -0.42 -0.23 24.11
CA TYR A 52 -1.30 0.54 23.24
C TYR A 52 -1.18 0.10 21.78
N ALA A 53 0.06 -0.09 21.29
CA ALA A 53 0.31 -0.54 19.93
C ALA A 53 -0.32 -1.92 19.65
N THR A 54 -0.05 -2.92 20.50
CA THR A 54 -0.53 -4.30 20.32
C THR A 54 -2.04 -4.46 20.51
N THR A 55 -2.70 -3.50 21.18
CA THR A 55 -4.15 -3.55 21.42
C THR A 55 -4.95 -2.71 20.42
N HIS A 56 -4.38 -1.57 19.95
CA HIS A 56 -5.16 -0.57 19.19
C HIS A 56 -4.61 -0.28 17.80
N LEU A 57 -3.32 -0.49 17.52
CA LEU A 57 -2.71 -0.03 16.27
C LEU A 57 -2.52 -1.14 15.23
N PHE A 58 -2.36 -2.39 15.65
CA PHE A 58 -2.18 -3.51 14.74
C PHE A 58 -2.54 -4.84 15.40
N ASP A 59 -2.78 -5.86 14.58
CA ASP A 59 -3.00 -7.24 15.02
C ASP A 59 -1.64 -7.97 15.11
N PRO A 60 -1.11 -8.28 16.31
CA PRO A 60 0.19 -8.96 16.45
C PRO A 60 0.23 -10.35 15.83
N SER A 61 -0.90 -11.04 15.74
CA SER A 61 -1.01 -12.39 15.19
C SER A 61 -1.08 -12.39 13.66
N GLY A 62 -1.63 -11.33 13.10
CA GLY A 62 -1.74 -11.14 11.64
C GLY A 62 -0.62 -10.29 11.04
N SER A 63 0.25 -9.70 11.84
CA SER A 63 1.33 -8.81 11.37
C SER A 63 2.67 -9.53 11.32
N ILE A 64 3.34 -9.48 10.18
CA ILE A 64 4.47 -10.34 9.82
C ILE A 64 5.74 -9.50 9.68
N MET A 65 6.82 -9.92 10.34
CA MET A 65 8.16 -9.38 10.08
C MET A 65 8.61 -9.81 8.69
N VAL A 66 8.63 -8.90 7.70
CA VAL A 66 9.08 -9.22 6.34
C VAL A 66 10.59 -9.17 6.19
N ARG A 67 11.26 -8.51 7.13
CA ARG A 67 12.73 -8.45 7.23
C ARG A 67 13.14 -8.21 8.67
N TYR A 68 14.17 -8.92 9.12
CA TYR A 68 14.78 -8.67 10.42
C TYR A 68 16.25 -9.12 10.43
N LYS A 69 17.18 -8.20 10.21
CA LYS A 69 18.63 -8.53 10.12
C LYS A 69 19.26 -9.02 11.43
N PRO A 70 18.85 -8.53 12.63
CA PRO A 70 19.43 -9.03 13.87
C PRO A 70 19.24 -10.53 14.12
N ASN A 71 18.11 -11.08 13.67
CA ASN A 71 17.84 -12.52 13.63
C ASN A 71 16.99 -12.87 12.42
N PRO A 72 17.60 -13.35 11.31
CA PRO A 72 16.87 -13.68 10.08
C PRO A 72 15.77 -14.76 10.23
N GLU A 73 15.80 -15.57 11.28
CA GLU A 73 14.75 -16.56 11.58
C GLU A 73 13.39 -15.94 11.90
N TYR A 74 13.37 -14.66 12.28
CA TYR A 74 12.12 -13.94 12.55
C TYR A 74 11.45 -13.43 11.28
N ALA A 75 12.14 -13.40 10.14
CA ALA A 75 11.52 -13.06 8.87
C ALA A 75 10.48 -14.12 8.48
N GLY A 76 9.31 -13.65 8.04
CA GLY A 76 8.16 -14.50 7.73
C GLY A 76 7.29 -14.89 8.93
N LYS A 77 7.67 -14.51 10.16
CA LYS A 77 6.90 -14.84 11.37
C LYS A 77 6.08 -13.64 11.86
N SER A 78 4.92 -13.93 12.45
CA SER A 78 4.13 -12.91 13.14
C SER A 78 4.79 -12.48 14.45
N ILE A 79 4.40 -11.30 14.94
CA ILE A 79 4.86 -10.82 16.25
C ILE A 79 4.49 -11.82 17.35
N SER A 80 3.31 -12.42 17.29
CA SER A 80 2.87 -13.43 18.28
C SER A 80 3.67 -14.74 18.20
N GLU A 81 4.06 -15.19 17.02
CA GLU A 81 4.95 -16.36 16.87
C GLU A 81 6.34 -16.07 17.44
N ILE A 82 6.90 -14.89 17.17
CA ILE A 82 8.18 -14.49 17.74
C ILE A 82 8.08 -14.40 19.27
N ALA A 83 6.99 -13.84 19.82
CA ALA A 83 6.74 -13.79 21.24
C ALA A 83 6.71 -15.20 21.89
N ALA A 84 6.04 -16.15 21.24
CA ALA A 84 6.03 -17.54 21.67
C ALA A 84 7.43 -18.18 21.64
N MET A 85 8.22 -17.95 20.59
CA MET A 85 9.61 -18.43 20.50
C MET A 85 10.50 -17.87 21.62
N ARG A 86 10.23 -16.66 22.07
CA ARG A 86 10.97 -15.97 23.13
C ARG A 86 10.42 -16.23 24.53
N ASN A 87 9.27 -16.89 24.63
CA ASN A 87 8.51 -17.08 25.87
C ASN A 87 8.23 -15.74 26.59
N GLU A 88 7.77 -14.75 25.83
CA GLU A 88 7.47 -13.38 26.27
C GLU A 88 6.09 -12.93 25.79
N SER A 89 5.60 -11.78 26.28
CA SER A 89 4.40 -11.14 25.74
C SER A 89 4.69 -10.45 24.39
N ASN A 90 3.64 -10.15 23.62
CA ASN A 90 3.75 -9.39 22.36
C ASN A 90 4.40 -8.01 22.61
N GLU A 91 4.05 -7.35 23.72
CA GLU A 91 4.58 -6.04 24.10
C GLU A 91 6.09 -6.09 24.38
N ALA A 92 6.52 -7.06 25.20
CA ALA A 92 7.93 -7.24 25.51
C ALA A 92 8.74 -7.58 24.26
N THR A 93 8.18 -8.44 23.41
CA THR A 93 8.77 -8.80 22.12
C THR A 93 8.90 -7.60 21.20
N LEU A 94 7.86 -6.74 21.10
CA LEU A 94 7.91 -5.54 20.26
C LEU A 94 9.04 -4.59 20.70
N LEU A 95 9.18 -4.33 22.01
CA LEU A 95 10.27 -3.52 22.58
C LEU A 95 11.65 -4.14 22.30
N TYR A 96 11.77 -5.46 22.49
CA TYR A 96 13.01 -6.18 22.18
C TYR A 96 13.39 -6.05 20.70
N LEU A 97 12.45 -6.25 19.79
CA LEU A 97 12.71 -6.17 18.36
C LEU A 97 13.24 -4.79 17.96
N ILE A 98 12.67 -3.71 18.52
CA ILE A 98 13.14 -2.35 18.27
C ILE A 98 14.56 -2.15 18.82
N ALA A 99 14.80 -2.54 20.08
CA ALA A 99 16.09 -2.36 20.73
C ALA A 99 17.21 -3.16 20.05
N ALA A 100 16.93 -4.40 19.64
CA ALA A 100 17.90 -5.23 18.94
C ALA A 100 18.19 -4.72 17.53
N ALA A 101 17.18 -4.22 16.81
CA ALA A 101 17.38 -3.58 15.50
C ALA A 101 18.23 -2.30 15.62
N GLU A 102 18.03 -1.51 16.67
CA GLU A 102 18.84 -0.33 16.96
C GLU A 102 20.30 -0.69 17.28
N ALA A 103 20.50 -1.70 18.13
CA ALA A 103 21.85 -2.17 18.47
C ALA A 103 22.58 -2.71 17.24
N TYR A 104 21.89 -3.48 16.41
CA TYR A 104 22.43 -3.98 15.14
C TYR A 104 22.86 -2.84 14.20
N GLY A 105 22.01 -1.83 14.00
CA GLY A 105 22.34 -0.70 13.13
C GLY A 105 23.53 0.15 13.60
N LYS A 106 23.77 0.22 14.91
CA LYS A 106 24.98 0.88 15.47
C LYS A 106 26.25 0.09 15.15
N LEU A 107 26.17 -1.24 15.04
CA LEU A 107 27.31 -2.10 14.69
C LEU A 107 27.51 -2.27 13.18
N HIS A 108 26.46 -2.04 12.40
CA HIS A 108 26.42 -2.20 10.93
C HIS A 108 25.88 -0.94 10.26
N PRO A 109 26.62 0.20 10.30
CA PRO A 109 26.17 1.48 9.75
C PRO A 109 26.04 1.47 8.22
N GLU A 110 26.64 0.50 7.53
CA GLU A 110 26.52 0.24 6.10
C GLU A 110 25.19 -0.41 5.70
N ASP A 111 24.46 -0.96 6.69
CA ASP A 111 23.23 -1.70 6.44
C ASP A 111 22.01 -0.79 6.42
N ASP A 112 21.37 -0.71 5.26
CA ASP A 112 20.06 -0.08 5.10
C ASP A 112 18.93 -1.09 5.37
N TYR A 113 17.74 -0.57 5.74
CA TYR A 113 16.52 -1.36 5.89
C TYR A 113 16.70 -2.59 6.81
N ILE A 114 17.14 -2.35 8.06
CA ILE A 114 17.45 -3.39 9.04
C ILE A 114 16.24 -4.24 9.39
N GLU A 115 15.07 -3.63 9.51
CA GLU A 115 13.82 -4.30 9.82
C GLU A 115 12.65 -3.71 9.05
N ALA A 116 11.63 -4.53 8.81
CA ALA A 116 10.36 -4.11 8.26
C ALA A 116 9.26 -5.06 8.71
N ILE A 117 8.11 -4.50 9.02
CA ILE A 117 6.89 -5.24 9.36
C ILE A 117 5.81 -4.97 8.31
N MET A 118 5.07 -6.00 7.95
CA MET A 118 3.77 -5.88 7.29
C MET A 118 2.70 -5.91 8.38
N GLY A 119 2.21 -4.73 8.75
CA GLY A 119 1.27 -4.56 9.85
C GLY A 119 -0.18 -4.69 9.37
N LYS A 120 -0.92 -5.61 9.97
CA LYS A 120 -2.36 -5.76 9.75
C LYS A 120 -3.12 -4.82 10.66
N SER A 121 -3.67 -3.73 10.11
CA SER A 121 -4.38 -2.73 10.90
C SER A 121 -5.54 -2.05 10.17
N MET A 122 -5.91 -2.52 8.99
CA MET A 122 -7.05 -2.02 8.23
C MET A 122 -8.04 -3.14 7.96
N SER A 123 -9.26 -2.78 7.62
CA SER A 123 -10.33 -3.69 7.23
C SER A 123 -11.05 -3.15 6.00
N ASP A 124 -11.80 -4.00 5.30
CA ASP A 124 -12.63 -3.56 4.18
C ASP A 124 -13.71 -2.58 4.63
N GLU A 125 -14.15 -2.66 5.89
CA GLU A 125 -15.07 -1.67 6.50
C GLU A 125 -14.53 -0.24 6.46
N ASP A 126 -13.21 -0.07 6.55
CA ASP A 126 -12.55 1.24 6.43
C ASP A 126 -12.07 1.52 5.00
N ILE A 127 -11.56 0.51 4.29
CA ILE A 127 -11.02 0.67 2.92
C ILE A 127 -12.11 1.06 1.92
N ILE A 128 -13.28 0.39 1.96
CA ILE A 128 -14.37 0.60 1.00
C ILE A 128 -14.91 2.03 1.06
N PRO A 129 -15.22 2.63 2.23
CA PRO A 129 -15.62 4.04 2.31
C PRO A 129 -14.57 4.98 1.71
N PHE A 130 -13.27 4.77 1.97
CA PHE A 130 -12.23 5.59 1.36
C PHE A 130 -12.14 5.38 -0.15
N LEU A 131 -12.14 4.15 -0.65
CA LEU A 131 -12.11 3.89 -2.10
C LEU A 131 -13.30 4.51 -2.83
N THR A 132 -14.49 4.53 -2.19
CA THR A 132 -15.72 5.09 -2.77
C THR A 132 -15.85 6.60 -2.59
N TRP A 133 -15.13 7.22 -1.65
CA TRP A 133 -15.17 8.67 -1.46
C TRP A 133 -14.76 9.40 -2.75
N THR A 134 -15.56 10.39 -3.16
CA THR A 134 -15.43 11.05 -4.47
C THR A 134 -14.05 11.66 -4.72
N HIS A 135 -13.37 12.13 -3.67
CA HIS A 135 -12.10 12.83 -3.72
C HIS A 135 -10.89 11.93 -3.42
N THR A 136 -11.07 10.62 -3.44
CA THR A 136 -9.97 9.66 -3.27
C THR A 136 -9.42 9.21 -4.62
N ASN A 137 -8.10 9.29 -4.78
CA ASN A 137 -7.38 8.60 -5.83
C ASN A 137 -7.07 7.17 -5.37
N VAL A 138 -7.05 6.23 -6.30
CA VAL A 138 -6.43 4.92 -6.06
C VAL A 138 -4.93 5.05 -6.29
N CYS A 139 -4.14 4.68 -5.30
CA CYS A 139 -2.69 4.64 -5.40
C CYS A 139 -2.15 3.23 -5.19
N SER A 140 -0.88 3.00 -5.48
CA SER A 140 -0.20 1.76 -5.15
C SER A 140 0.61 1.88 -3.86
N ASP A 141 1.10 3.07 -3.51
CA ASP A 141 2.12 3.27 -2.48
C ASP A 141 3.25 2.22 -2.58
N GLY A 142 3.55 1.86 -3.84
CA GLY A 142 4.45 0.76 -4.19
C GLY A 142 5.90 1.09 -3.89
N ALA A 143 6.58 0.13 -3.24
CA ALA A 143 8.01 0.16 -3.02
C ALA A 143 8.59 -1.26 -3.19
N ASN A 144 9.90 -1.38 -3.32
CA ASN A 144 10.58 -2.68 -3.46
C ASN A 144 10.60 -3.53 -2.16
N GLY A 145 9.72 -3.25 -1.21
CA GLY A 145 9.81 -3.71 0.17
C GLY A 145 8.99 -4.94 0.56
N GLY A 146 8.56 -5.79 -0.39
CA GLY A 146 7.88 -7.05 -0.02
C GLY A 146 6.37 -6.95 0.22
N HIS A 147 5.75 -5.77 0.05
CA HIS A 147 4.30 -5.63 0.10
C HIS A 147 3.69 -5.85 -1.31
N PRO A 148 2.60 -6.62 -1.45
CA PRO A 148 1.97 -6.92 -2.74
C PRO A 148 1.41 -5.68 -3.47
N ARG A 149 1.17 -4.56 -2.77
CA ARG A 149 0.58 -3.35 -3.34
C ARG A 149 1.35 -2.74 -4.51
N GLY A 150 2.67 -2.93 -4.57
CA GLY A 150 3.48 -2.45 -5.68
C GLY A 150 3.18 -3.15 -7.01
N TYR A 151 2.66 -4.37 -6.97
CA TYR A 151 2.38 -5.20 -8.14
C TYR A 151 0.89 -5.44 -8.39
N GLY A 152 0.06 -5.39 -7.35
CA GLY A 152 -1.34 -5.78 -7.43
C GLY A 152 -2.37 -4.69 -7.16
N ALA A 153 -2.01 -3.47 -6.70
CA ALA A 153 -2.99 -2.50 -6.20
C ALA A 153 -4.10 -2.18 -7.22
N PHE A 154 -3.75 -1.78 -8.42
CA PHE A 154 -4.74 -1.37 -9.43
C PHE A 154 -5.59 -2.55 -9.93
N THR A 155 -4.97 -3.69 -10.15
CA THR A 155 -5.67 -4.90 -10.61
C THR A 155 -6.53 -5.51 -9.51
N ARG A 156 -6.14 -5.36 -8.22
CA ARG A 156 -6.98 -5.72 -7.08
C ARG A 156 -8.24 -4.86 -7.00
N VAL A 157 -8.14 -3.56 -7.25
CA VAL A 157 -9.35 -2.71 -7.33
C VAL A 157 -10.26 -3.23 -8.41
N LEU A 158 -9.76 -3.48 -9.63
CA LEU A 158 -10.57 -3.91 -10.76
C LEU A 158 -11.18 -5.30 -10.56
N GLY A 159 -10.39 -6.27 -10.11
CA GLY A 159 -10.84 -7.65 -9.89
C GLY A 159 -11.70 -7.78 -8.63
N HIS A 160 -11.10 -7.52 -7.48
CA HIS A 160 -11.73 -7.81 -6.19
C HIS A 160 -12.83 -6.81 -5.84
N TYR A 161 -12.55 -5.49 -5.86
CA TYR A 161 -13.52 -4.51 -5.41
C TYR A 161 -14.60 -4.19 -6.46
N ILE A 162 -14.25 -4.16 -7.76
CA ILE A 162 -15.20 -3.79 -8.80
C ILE A 162 -15.95 -5.00 -9.34
N ARG A 163 -15.25 -6.02 -9.84
CA ARG A 163 -15.92 -7.18 -10.45
C ARG A 163 -16.62 -8.05 -9.40
N GLU A 164 -15.93 -8.38 -8.29
CA GLU A 164 -16.46 -9.34 -7.30
C GLU A 164 -17.38 -8.66 -6.28
N GLN A 165 -16.95 -7.56 -5.65
CA GLN A 165 -17.71 -6.87 -4.61
C GLN A 165 -18.65 -5.76 -5.12
N GLN A 166 -18.45 -5.27 -6.34
CA GLN A 166 -19.32 -4.27 -7.00
C GLN A 166 -19.50 -2.98 -6.18
N ILE A 167 -18.45 -2.52 -5.47
CA ILE A 167 -18.52 -1.33 -4.59
C ILE A 167 -18.73 -0.02 -5.35
N MET A 168 -18.36 0.03 -6.65
CA MET A 168 -18.58 1.16 -7.55
C MET A 168 -18.53 0.67 -9.02
N GLY A 169 -18.98 1.52 -9.96
CA GLY A 169 -18.89 1.21 -11.40
C GLY A 169 -17.47 1.25 -11.94
N LEU A 170 -17.16 0.41 -12.93
CA LEU A 170 -15.86 0.35 -13.60
C LEU A 170 -15.38 1.72 -14.13
N PRO A 171 -16.22 2.57 -14.78
CA PRO A 171 -15.77 3.89 -15.23
C PRO A 171 -15.31 4.79 -14.09
N THR A 172 -15.98 4.75 -12.93
CA THR A 172 -15.60 5.51 -11.74
C THR A 172 -14.25 5.03 -11.19
N ALA A 173 -14.03 3.72 -11.12
CA ALA A 173 -12.77 3.16 -10.68
C ALA A 173 -11.61 3.55 -11.59
N ILE A 174 -11.79 3.46 -12.92
CA ILE A 174 -10.80 3.90 -13.91
C ILE A 174 -10.49 5.39 -13.73
N ASN A 175 -11.51 6.25 -13.58
CA ASN A 175 -11.30 7.69 -13.35
C ASN A 175 -10.41 7.94 -12.11
N LYS A 176 -10.66 7.24 -11.00
CA LYS A 176 -9.88 7.35 -9.75
C LYS A 176 -8.42 6.89 -9.90
N MET A 177 -8.11 6.04 -10.86
CA MET A 177 -6.76 5.56 -11.17
C MET A 177 -6.04 6.39 -12.25
N THR A 178 -6.73 7.33 -12.91
CA THR A 178 -6.23 8.05 -14.08
C THR A 178 -6.51 9.55 -13.99
N ALA A 179 -7.63 10.01 -14.54
CA ALA A 179 -7.95 11.43 -14.70
C ALA A 179 -8.02 12.19 -13.38
N LEU A 180 -8.62 11.60 -12.32
CA LEU A 180 -8.74 12.24 -11.02
C LEU A 180 -7.36 12.48 -10.40
N GLY A 181 -6.49 11.47 -10.39
CA GLY A 181 -5.13 11.60 -9.88
C GLY A 181 -4.31 12.62 -10.68
N ALA A 182 -4.38 12.57 -12.02
CA ALA A 182 -3.72 13.54 -12.88
C ALA A 182 -4.16 14.98 -12.56
N ALA A 183 -5.47 15.20 -12.39
CA ALA A 183 -6.04 16.50 -12.04
C ALA A 183 -5.54 17.00 -10.66
N HIS A 184 -5.55 16.14 -9.63
CA HIS A 184 -5.13 16.51 -8.28
C HIS A 184 -3.65 16.92 -8.19
N VAL A 185 -2.77 16.25 -8.97
CA VAL A 185 -1.34 16.61 -9.00
C VAL A 185 -0.99 17.64 -10.07
N GLY A 186 -1.97 18.06 -10.89
CA GLY A 186 -1.79 19.10 -11.92
C GLY A 186 -1.09 18.62 -13.18
N ILE A 187 -1.10 17.32 -13.48
CA ILE A 187 -0.59 16.75 -14.73
C ILE A 187 -1.58 17.06 -15.86
N LYS A 188 -1.07 17.65 -16.96
CA LYS A 188 -1.86 18.02 -18.13
C LYS A 188 -1.72 16.98 -19.25
N GLU A 189 -2.76 16.89 -20.09
CA GLU A 189 -2.77 16.07 -21.32
C GLU A 189 -2.52 14.57 -21.06
N ARG A 190 -2.80 14.06 -19.83
CA ARG A 190 -2.71 12.67 -19.43
C ARG A 190 -3.92 12.25 -18.60
N GLY A 191 -4.12 10.95 -18.43
CA GLY A 191 -5.20 10.38 -17.64
C GLY A 191 -6.57 10.33 -18.32
N ILE A 192 -6.69 10.88 -19.52
CA ILE A 192 -7.91 10.87 -20.34
C ILE A 192 -7.56 10.46 -21.78
N ILE A 193 -8.39 9.64 -22.40
CA ILE A 193 -8.27 9.31 -23.83
C ILE A 193 -8.95 10.42 -24.65
N ALA A 194 -8.14 11.33 -25.19
CA ALA A 194 -8.62 12.43 -26.03
C ALA A 194 -7.61 12.78 -27.13
N PRO A 195 -8.05 13.36 -28.25
CA PRO A 195 -7.12 13.86 -29.30
C PRO A 195 -6.15 14.88 -28.70
N GLY A 196 -4.86 14.75 -29.01
CA GLY A 196 -3.80 15.63 -28.52
C GLY A 196 -3.21 15.25 -27.17
N TYR A 197 -3.79 14.26 -26.48
CA TYR A 197 -3.26 13.74 -25.21
C TYR A 197 -2.18 12.69 -25.44
N PHE A 198 -1.26 12.57 -24.49
CA PHE A 198 -0.25 11.51 -24.51
C PHE A 198 -0.90 10.13 -24.39
N ALA A 199 -0.43 9.20 -25.20
CA ALA A 199 -0.96 7.84 -25.21
C ALA A 199 -0.31 6.98 -24.12
N ASP A 200 -0.70 7.22 -22.87
CA ASP A 200 -0.45 6.34 -21.72
C ASP A 200 -1.68 5.46 -21.55
N LEU A 201 -1.62 4.25 -22.07
CA LEU A 201 -2.79 3.39 -22.23
C LEU A 201 -2.54 2.02 -21.62
N VAL A 202 -3.62 1.42 -21.09
CA VAL A 202 -3.64 0.01 -20.67
C VAL A 202 -4.78 -0.69 -21.41
N LEU A 203 -4.45 -1.79 -22.10
CA LEU A 203 -5.43 -2.73 -22.63
C LEU A 203 -5.57 -3.88 -21.62
N LEU A 204 -6.77 -4.09 -21.11
CA LEU A 204 -7.08 -5.12 -20.13
C LEU A 204 -8.34 -5.90 -20.52
N ASP A 205 -8.42 -7.12 -20.01
CA ASP A 205 -9.63 -7.93 -20.04
C ASP A 205 -10.36 -7.77 -18.68
N PRO A 206 -11.54 -7.13 -18.63
CA PRO A 206 -12.25 -6.88 -17.38
C PRO A 206 -12.75 -8.15 -16.69
N GLU A 207 -12.94 -9.25 -17.42
CA GLU A 207 -13.36 -10.53 -16.86
C GLU A 207 -12.21 -11.31 -16.22
N LEU A 208 -10.98 -11.08 -16.68
CA LEU A 208 -9.78 -11.81 -16.22
C LEU A 208 -8.88 -10.99 -15.30
N VAL A 209 -9.03 -9.67 -15.26
CA VAL A 209 -8.14 -8.80 -14.48
C VAL A 209 -8.22 -9.12 -12.99
N LYS A 210 -7.07 -9.44 -12.40
CA LYS A 210 -6.93 -9.67 -10.95
C LYS A 210 -5.47 -9.54 -10.51
N ASP A 211 -5.28 -9.25 -9.24
CA ASP A 211 -3.98 -9.35 -8.59
C ASP A 211 -3.64 -10.81 -8.26
N ASN A 212 -2.37 -11.16 -8.41
CA ASN A 212 -1.80 -12.44 -7.98
C ASN A 212 -0.74 -12.23 -6.89
N ALA A 213 -0.40 -10.98 -6.61
CA ALA A 213 0.58 -10.65 -5.59
C ALA A 213 -0.03 -10.80 -4.19
N ASP A 214 0.66 -11.55 -3.33
CA ASP A 214 0.33 -11.77 -1.93
C ASP A 214 1.56 -11.57 -1.03
N ILE A 215 1.44 -11.93 0.24
CA ILE A 215 2.52 -11.79 1.22
C ILE A 215 3.70 -12.73 0.89
N GLU A 216 3.44 -13.91 0.39
CA GLU A 216 4.45 -14.93 0.07
C GLU A 216 5.13 -14.63 -1.27
N ASN A 217 4.35 -14.15 -2.24
CA ASN A 217 4.81 -13.80 -3.58
C ASN A 217 4.41 -12.36 -3.96
N SER A 218 4.99 -11.40 -3.28
CA SER A 218 4.62 -9.98 -3.40
C SER A 218 4.91 -9.34 -4.76
N LYS A 219 5.65 -10.03 -5.63
CA LYS A 219 6.04 -9.57 -6.97
C LYS A 219 5.33 -10.34 -8.10
N ALA A 220 4.35 -11.17 -7.78
CA ALA A 220 3.59 -11.87 -8.80
C ALA A 220 2.90 -10.87 -9.74
N LEU A 221 3.03 -11.11 -11.04
CA LEU A 221 2.37 -10.30 -12.05
C LEU A 221 0.86 -10.57 -12.05
N SER A 222 0.10 -9.52 -12.24
CA SER A 222 -1.36 -9.59 -12.37
C SER A 222 -1.79 -10.29 -13.66
N ASP A 223 -2.95 -10.94 -13.63
CA ASP A 223 -3.61 -11.43 -14.84
C ASP A 223 -4.51 -10.36 -15.47
N GLY A 224 -4.91 -10.58 -16.73
CA GLY A 224 -5.86 -9.74 -17.45
C GLY A 224 -5.28 -8.43 -17.99
N ILE A 225 -4.01 -8.10 -17.78
CA ILE A 225 -3.33 -7.00 -18.45
C ILE A 225 -2.72 -7.53 -19.74
N LEU A 226 -3.19 -7.02 -20.89
CA LEU A 226 -2.78 -7.48 -22.21
C LEU A 226 -1.63 -6.64 -22.76
N MET A 227 -1.73 -5.31 -22.70
CA MET A 227 -0.72 -4.39 -23.22
C MET A 227 -0.69 -3.10 -22.40
N VAL A 228 0.49 -2.48 -22.33
CA VAL A 228 0.68 -1.15 -21.73
C VAL A 228 1.50 -0.28 -22.70
N TRP A 229 1.06 0.94 -22.92
CA TRP A 229 1.77 1.98 -23.65
C TRP A 229 2.14 3.13 -22.71
N VAL A 230 3.31 3.70 -22.92
CA VAL A 230 3.76 4.95 -22.31
C VAL A 230 4.22 5.88 -23.43
N ASN A 231 3.69 7.08 -23.49
CA ASN A 231 3.97 8.04 -24.58
C ASN A 231 3.79 7.43 -26.01
N GLY A 232 2.83 6.51 -26.18
CA GLY A 232 2.54 5.86 -27.46
C GLY A 232 3.41 4.65 -27.80
N GLU A 233 4.41 4.32 -26.99
CA GLU A 233 5.25 3.13 -27.20
C GLU A 233 4.83 1.98 -26.30
N ILE A 234 4.80 0.75 -26.82
CA ILE A 234 4.48 -0.46 -26.06
C ILE A 234 5.63 -0.77 -25.12
N VAL A 235 5.36 -0.76 -23.81
CA VAL A 235 6.33 -1.07 -22.73
C VAL A 235 6.08 -2.44 -22.11
N TYR A 236 4.88 -3.01 -22.27
CA TYR A 236 4.51 -4.33 -21.79
C TYR A 236 3.55 -5.00 -22.76
N GLN A 237 3.82 -6.24 -23.13
CA GLN A 237 2.94 -7.14 -23.89
C GLN A 237 3.37 -8.59 -23.66
N ASP A 238 2.50 -9.54 -23.95
CA ASP A 238 2.78 -10.98 -23.86
C ASP A 238 3.36 -11.39 -22.49
N LYS A 239 2.82 -10.80 -21.40
CA LYS A 239 3.25 -10.99 -20.01
C LYS A 239 4.72 -10.60 -19.75
N SER A 240 5.29 -9.73 -20.57
CA SER A 240 6.71 -9.32 -20.48
C SER A 240 6.90 -7.82 -20.73
N ALA A 241 7.88 -7.23 -20.03
CA ALA A 241 8.36 -5.90 -20.37
C ALA A 241 9.12 -5.91 -21.70
N THR A 242 8.91 -4.89 -22.55
CA THR A 242 9.57 -4.78 -23.85
C THR A 242 10.98 -4.20 -23.79
N ASN A 243 11.47 -3.83 -22.59
CA ASN A 243 12.72 -3.09 -22.38
C ASN A 243 12.79 -1.73 -23.10
N ARG A 244 11.64 -1.12 -23.39
CA ARG A 244 11.54 0.26 -23.86
C ARG A 244 11.24 1.18 -22.68
N PHE A 245 11.85 2.37 -22.66
CA PHE A 245 11.75 3.34 -21.58
C PHE A 245 11.38 4.72 -22.10
N PRO A 246 10.21 4.88 -22.73
CA PRO A 246 9.78 6.14 -23.34
C PRO A 246 9.25 7.16 -22.32
N GLY A 247 9.28 6.83 -21.03
CA GLY A 247 8.86 7.71 -19.95
C GLY A 247 9.72 8.98 -19.88
N VAL A 248 9.08 10.10 -19.52
CA VAL A 248 9.75 11.38 -19.32
C VAL A 248 9.45 11.90 -17.91
N PHE A 249 10.38 12.65 -17.34
CA PHE A 249 10.12 13.35 -16.10
C PHE A 249 9.12 14.49 -16.34
N LEU A 250 8.06 14.52 -15.53
CA LEU A 250 7.04 15.57 -15.60
C LEU A 250 7.34 16.60 -14.51
N SER A 251 7.57 17.84 -14.91
CA SER A 251 7.66 19.00 -14.00
C SER A 251 6.38 19.83 -14.08
N LYS A 252 5.99 20.43 -12.96
CA LYS A 252 4.93 21.45 -12.93
C LYS A 252 5.38 22.72 -13.58
#